data_82df8181144a3b63ce4d6954afbfad3d
#
_entry.id   82df8181144a3b63ce4d6954afbfad3d
#
_cell.length_a   1.000
_cell.length_b   1.000
_cell.length_c   1.000
_cell.angle_alpha   90.00
_cell.angle_beta   90.00
_cell.angle_gamma   90.00
#
_symmetry.space_group_name_H-M   'P 1'
#
loop_
_entity.id
_entity.type
_entity.pdbx_description
1 polymer ?
#
loop_
_entity_poly.entity_id
_entity_poly.type
_entity_poly.pdbx_seq_one_letter_code
_entity_poly.pdbx_strand_id
1 'polypeptide(L)'
;VSEFETIEIIDTKKENNLPIHITKKLPEHLDVPMMACVDTEKRAACAANHSCTHLLDEALRQVLGTHVEQKGSLVTPESLRFDFSHFQKVTDEQLREVEHLVNAKIRENIPLTEYRNLPIEKAKELGAIALFGEKYGDEVRVVQFGNSIEFCGGTHVSATGKIGMVRIISESSVAAGVRRIEAITGAKVEELMDTVQDTLNDLKALFNNAPDLKVAIRKYIDENAGLKKQVEEFMKEKGAALKARLVENAKEINGVKVVKAIIPMSADVVKDIAFQLKGEIPANLFVVIGSVDNNKPMLTVMISEDLVKAGQNAGKLVREAAKLIQGGGGGQPHFATAGGKNPDGLNAAVDKVIELAAL
;
A
#
# COMPACT_ATOMS: atom_id res chain seq x y z
N VAL A 1 -13.30 12.06 -41.22
CA VAL A 1 -12.35 11.96 -42.36
C VAL A 1 -13.03 12.50 -43.58
N SER A 2 -12.41 13.40 -44.31
CA SER A 2 -12.78 13.79 -45.68
C SER A 2 -11.66 13.40 -46.63
N GLU A 3 -11.82 13.72 -47.95
CA GLU A 3 -10.75 13.54 -48.94
C GLU A 3 -9.56 14.50 -48.74
N PHE A 4 -9.75 15.59 -47.95
CA PHE A 4 -8.75 16.64 -47.73
C PHE A 4 -8.08 16.52 -46.37
N GLU A 5 -8.81 16.07 -45.32
CA GLU A 5 -8.31 16.08 -43.95
C GLU A 5 -8.95 15.01 -43.05
N THR A 6 -8.24 14.70 -41.97
CA THR A 6 -8.72 13.89 -40.88
C THR A 6 -8.79 14.75 -39.62
N ILE A 7 -9.96 14.83 -38.99
CA ILE A 7 -10.20 15.52 -37.72
C ILE A 7 -10.41 14.47 -36.63
N GLU A 8 -9.55 14.54 -35.62
CA GLU A 8 -9.69 13.69 -34.41
C GLU A 8 -10.78 14.25 -33.51
N ILE A 9 -11.79 13.43 -33.22
CA ILE A 9 -12.81 13.72 -32.21
C ILE A 9 -12.28 13.25 -30.86
N ILE A 10 -12.05 14.15 -29.94
CA ILE A 10 -11.50 13.85 -28.61
C ILE A 10 -12.58 13.60 -27.55
N ASP A 11 -13.78 14.16 -27.75
CA ASP A 11 -14.95 13.93 -26.89
C ASP A 11 -16.24 14.21 -27.68
N THR A 12 -17.35 13.66 -27.23
CA THR A 12 -18.67 13.92 -27.79
C THR A 12 -19.66 14.15 -26.65
N LYS A 13 -20.29 15.31 -26.64
CA LYS A 13 -21.32 15.69 -25.68
C LYS A 13 -22.68 15.81 -26.35
N LYS A 14 -23.73 15.72 -25.57
CA LYS A 14 -25.09 15.94 -26.04
C LYS A 14 -25.69 17.16 -25.33
N GLU A 15 -26.02 18.19 -26.08
CA GLU A 15 -26.69 19.39 -25.58
C GLU A 15 -27.97 19.61 -26.38
N ASN A 16 -29.11 19.73 -25.71
CA ASN A 16 -30.42 19.92 -26.31
C ASN A 16 -30.72 18.92 -27.47
N ASN A 17 -30.40 17.64 -27.24
CA ASN A 17 -30.49 16.56 -28.24
C ASN A 17 -29.53 16.68 -29.44
N LEU A 18 -28.64 17.67 -29.47
CA LEU A 18 -27.62 17.79 -30.51
C LEU A 18 -26.30 17.13 -30.04
N PRO A 19 -25.77 16.15 -30.78
CA PRO A 19 -24.42 15.64 -30.54
C PRO A 19 -23.38 16.70 -30.92
N ILE A 20 -22.49 17.07 -30.01
CA ILE A 20 -21.41 18.03 -30.20
C ILE A 20 -20.09 17.27 -30.14
N HIS A 21 -19.36 17.26 -31.25
CA HIS A 21 -18.03 16.68 -31.35
C HIS A 21 -16.98 17.70 -30.97
N ILE A 22 -16.16 17.39 -29.97
CA ILE A 22 -15.08 18.27 -29.49
C ILE A 22 -13.78 17.84 -30.17
N THR A 23 -13.07 18.81 -30.76
CA THR A 23 -11.84 18.61 -31.53
C THR A 23 -10.77 19.62 -31.10
N LYS A 24 -9.49 19.30 -31.35
CA LYS A 24 -8.38 20.24 -31.12
C LYS A 24 -8.30 21.34 -32.16
N LYS A 25 -8.81 21.10 -33.38
CA LYS A 25 -8.90 22.06 -34.47
C LYS A 25 -10.22 21.89 -35.20
N LEU A 26 -10.75 22.98 -35.74
CA LEU A 26 -11.92 22.95 -36.60
C LEU A 26 -11.51 22.43 -38.01
N PRO A 27 -12.44 21.80 -38.75
CA PRO A 27 -12.22 21.51 -40.16
C PRO A 27 -11.91 22.76 -40.98
N GLU A 28 -10.99 22.66 -41.91
CA GLU A 28 -10.68 23.73 -42.84
C GLU A 28 -11.73 23.83 -43.98
N HIS A 29 -12.31 22.68 -44.33
CA HIS A 29 -13.32 22.55 -45.38
C HIS A 29 -14.65 22.14 -44.75
N LEU A 30 -15.54 23.14 -44.48
CA LEU A 30 -16.85 22.91 -43.83
C LEU A 30 -17.94 22.48 -44.83
N ASP A 31 -17.73 22.68 -46.09
CA ASP A 31 -18.66 22.44 -47.18
C ASP A 31 -18.51 21.04 -47.84
N VAL A 32 -17.54 20.24 -47.37
CA VAL A 32 -17.35 18.88 -47.87
C VAL A 32 -17.95 17.83 -46.92
N PRO A 33 -18.48 16.73 -47.47
CA PRO A 33 -18.95 15.61 -46.66
C PRO A 33 -17.82 15.00 -45.84
N MET A 34 -18.09 14.72 -44.57
CA MET A 34 -17.16 14.02 -43.69
C MET A 34 -17.71 12.64 -43.32
N MET A 35 -16.90 11.64 -43.42
CA MET A 35 -17.21 10.29 -42.96
C MET A 35 -16.82 10.18 -41.47
N ALA A 36 -17.78 9.84 -40.61
CA ALA A 36 -17.52 9.53 -39.20
C ALA A 36 -16.97 8.11 -39.10
N CYS A 37 -15.73 7.99 -38.61
CA CYS A 37 -15.08 6.71 -38.35
C CYS A 37 -15.02 6.49 -36.84
N VAL A 38 -15.68 5.44 -36.37
CA VAL A 38 -15.65 5.06 -34.95
C VAL A 38 -14.47 4.16 -34.71
N ASP A 39 -13.76 4.40 -33.59
CA ASP A 39 -12.76 3.47 -33.07
C ASP A 39 -13.47 2.17 -32.65
N THR A 40 -13.28 1.13 -33.45
CA THR A 40 -13.98 -0.14 -33.32
C THR A 40 -13.54 -0.92 -32.07
N GLU A 41 -12.28 -0.80 -31.65
CA GLU A 41 -11.75 -1.47 -30.47
C GLU A 41 -12.31 -0.85 -29.19
N LYS A 42 -12.25 0.47 -29.07
CA LYS A 42 -12.88 1.18 -27.95
C LYS A 42 -14.38 0.96 -27.87
N ARG A 43 -15.04 0.95 -29.02
CA ARG A 43 -16.47 0.67 -29.05
C ARG A 43 -16.80 -0.74 -28.63
N ALA A 44 -16.04 -1.74 -29.03
CA ALA A 44 -16.23 -3.13 -28.60
C ALA A 44 -15.98 -3.27 -27.09
N ALA A 45 -14.93 -2.65 -26.55
CA ALA A 45 -14.65 -2.64 -25.11
C ALA A 45 -15.77 -1.96 -24.31
N CYS A 46 -16.25 -0.80 -24.75
CA CYS A 46 -17.42 -0.15 -24.11
C CYS A 46 -18.67 -1.04 -24.16
N ALA A 47 -18.94 -1.71 -25.29
CA ALA A 47 -20.09 -2.59 -25.43
C ALA A 47 -19.98 -3.81 -24.51
N ALA A 48 -18.78 -4.37 -24.35
CA ALA A 48 -18.50 -5.46 -23.42
C ALA A 48 -18.74 -5.03 -21.97
N ASN A 49 -18.13 -3.91 -21.54
CA ASN A 49 -18.30 -3.36 -20.21
C ASN A 49 -19.76 -3.00 -19.92
N HIS A 50 -20.48 -2.42 -20.88
CA HIS A 50 -21.89 -2.07 -20.70
C HIS A 50 -22.77 -3.29 -20.57
N SER A 51 -22.59 -4.30 -21.43
CA SER A 51 -23.34 -5.55 -21.32
C SER A 51 -23.04 -6.30 -20.02
N CYS A 52 -21.78 -6.24 -19.57
CA CYS A 52 -21.37 -6.77 -18.28
C CYS A 52 -22.08 -6.06 -17.11
N THR A 53 -22.32 -4.73 -17.21
CA THR A 53 -23.04 -3.97 -16.19
C THR A 53 -24.46 -4.53 -15.96
N HIS A 54 -25.18 -4.89 -17.03
CA HIS A 54 -26.49 -5.51 -16.94
C HIS A 54 -26.44 -6.89 -16.26
N LEU A 55 -25.48 -7.74 -16.64
CA LEU A 55 -25.30 -9.04 -15.98
C LEU A 55 -24.90 -8.91 -14.51
N LEU A 56 -24.13 -7.85 -14.19
CA LEU A 56 -23.72 -7.55 -12.83
C LEU A 56 -24.91 -7.12 -11.96
N ASP A 57 -25.80 -6.26 -12.46
CA ASP A 57 -27.03 -5.88 -11.74
C ASP A 57 -27.88 -7.10 -11.42
N GLU A 58 -28.13 -7.97 -12.40
CA GLU A 58 -28.89 -9.21 -12.20
C GLU A 58 -28.22 -10.11 -11.14
N ALA A 59 -26.90 -10.32 -11.22
CA ALA A 59 -26.17 -11.16 -10.27
C ALA A 59 -26.18 -10.55 -8.85
N LEU A 60 -26.01 -9.24 -8.72
CA LEU A 60 -26.11 -8.55 -7.43
C LEU A 60 -27.50 -8.69 -6.81
N ARG A 61 -28.55 -8.55 -7.59
CA ARG A 61 -29.95 -8.77 -7.13
C ARG A 61 -30.18 -10.21 -6.70
N GLN A 62 -29.57 -11.15 -7.38
CA GLN A 62 -29.65 -12.58 -7.02
C GLN A 62 -28.94 -12.89 -5.70
N VAL A 63 -27.75 -12.34 -5.47
CA VAL A 63 -26.92 -12.64 -4.29
C VAL A 63 -27.31 -11.80 -3.08
N LEU A 64 -27.57 -10.50 -3.27
CA LEU A 64 -27.82 -9.55 -2.19
C LEU A 64 -29.29 -9.30 -1.91
N GLY A 65 -30.14 -9.54 -2.91
CA GLY A 65 -31.59 -9.36 -2.80
C GLY A 65 -32.17 -8.29 -3.75
N THR A 66 -33.47 -8.29 -3.88
CA THR A 66 -34.22 -7.44 -4.83
C THR A 66 -34.22 -5.95 -4.50
N HIS A 67 -33.69 -5.54 -3.32
CA HIS A 67 -33.52 -4.14 -2.93
C HIS A 67 -32.35 -3.47 -3.64
N VAL A 68 -31.52 -4.26 -4.33
CA VAL A 68 -30.45 -3.71 -5.17
C VAL A 68 -31.07 -2.97 -6.34
N GLU A 69 -30.74 -1.69 -6.46
CA GLU A 69 -31.15 -0.79 -7.55
C GLU A 69 -29.96 0.02 -8.00
N GLN A 70 -29.79 0.22 -9.30
CA GLN A 70 -28.76 1.09 -9.83
C GLN A 70 -28.97 2.54 -9.35
N LYS A 71 -27.95 3.14 -8.77
CA LYS A 71 -27.90 4.57 -8.36
C LYS A 71 -26.96 5.39 -9.24
N GLY A 72 -26.10 4.74 -9.99
CA GLY A 72 -25.21 5.36 -10.96
C GLY A 72 -24.42 4.31 -11.72
N SER A 73 -23.94 4.67 -12.89
CA SER A 73 -23.11 3.81 -13.73
C SER A 73 -22.14 4.67 -14.55
N LEU A 74 -20.96 4.13 -14.82
CA LEU A 74 -19.99 4.67 -15.75
C LEU A 74 -19.37 3.53 -16.53
N VAL A 75 -19.38 3.65 -17.85
CA VAL A 75 -18.80 2.67 -18.76
C VAL A 75 -17.77 3.37 -19.64
N THR A 76 -16.55 2.88 -19.60
CA THR A 76 -15.41 3.32 -20.44
C THR A 76 -14.85 2.13 -21.20
N PRO A 77 -13.95 2.31 -22.17
CA PRO A 77 -13.23 1.19 -22.77
C PRO A 77 -12.39 0.39 -21.77
N GLU A 78 -11.91 1.04 -20.69
CA GLU A 78 -10.99 0.47 -19.72
C GLU A 78 -11.71 -0.31 -18.62
N SER A 79 -12.90 0.17 -18.22
CA SER A 79 -13.60 -0.38 -17.03
C SER A 79 -15.09 -0.04 -17.03
N LEU A 80 -15.80 -0.72 -16.15
CA LEU A 80 -17.14 -0.37 -15.74
C LEU A 80 -17.17 0.00 -14.24
N ARG A 81 -18.10 0.87 -13.87
CA ARG A 81 -18.41 1.24 -12.51
C ARG A 81 -19.92 1.15 -12.31
N PHE A 82 -20.32 0.52 -11.24
CA PHE A 82 -21.73 0.31 -10.90
C PHE A 82 -21.99 0.73 -9.44
N ASP A 83 -22.83 1.73 -9.26
CA ASP A 83 -23.25 2.25 -7.95
C ASP A 83 -24.67 1.75 -7.68
N PHE A 84 -24.91 1.13 -6.52
CA PHE A 84 -26.16 0.46 -6.21
C PHE A 84 -26.56 0.62 -4.74
N SER A 85 -27.87 0.50 -4.47
CA SER A 85 -28.42 0.53 -3.12
C SER A 85 -28.08 -0.74 -2.36
N HIS A 86 -27.31 -0.60 -1.26
CA HIS A 86 -27.06 -1.68 -0.30
C HIS A 86 -26.49 -1.09 1.00
N PHE A 87 -26.96 -1.60 2.15
CA PHE A 87 -26.67 -0.96 3.45
C PHE A 87 -25.41 -1.49 4.13
N GLN A 88 -24.90 -2.63 3.68
CA GLN A 88 -23.74 -3.30 4.29
C GLN A 88 -22.58 -3.39 3.29
N LYS A 89 -21.39 -3.63 3.81
CA LYS A 89 -20.24 -3.99 2.97
C LYS A 89 -20.53 -5.35 2.32
N VAL A 90 -20.33 -5.46 1.02
CA VAL A 90 -20.39 -6.76 0.32
C VAL A 90 -19.16 -7.57 0.71
N THR A 91 -19.38 -8.82 1.15
CA THR A 91 -18.27 -9.68 1.58
C THR A 91 -17.49 -10.21 0.39
N ASP A 92 -16.24 -10.64 0.64
CA ASP A 92 -15.40 -11.22 -0.41
C ASP A 92 -16.02 -12.50 -1.02
N GLU A 93 -16.75 -13.26 -0.22
CA GLU A 93 -17.49 -14.44 -0.65
C GLU A 93 -18.65 -14.06 -1.59
N GLN A 94 -19.43 -13.04 -1.22
CA GLN A 94 -20.52 -12.53 -2.06
C GLN A 94 -19.99 -11.94 -3.37
N LEU A 95 -18.88 -11.18 -3.33
CA LEU A 95 -18.24 -10.65 -4.54
C LEU A 95 -17.78 -11.77 -5.48
N ARG A 96 -17.19 -12.84 -4.94
CA ARG A 96 -16.81 -14.02 -5.74
C ARG A 96 -18.03 -14.72 -6.34
N GLU A 97 -19.10 -14.86 -5.57
CA GLU A 97 -20.33 -15.46 -6.06
C GLU A 97 -20.92 -14.65 -7.21
N VAL A 98 -21.03 -13.32 -7.05
CA VAL A 98 -21.47 -12.40 -8.12
C VAL A 98 -20.60 -12.54 -9.36
N GLU A 99 -19.26 -12.49 -9.21
CA GLU A 99 -18.31 -12.64 -10.31
C GLU A 99 -18.46 -14.00 -11.02
N HIS A 100 -18.65 -15.08 -10.26
CA HIS A 100 -18.88 -16.41 -10.82
C HIS A 100 -20.19 -16.51 -11.60
N LEU A 101 -21.27 -15.91 -11.11
CA LEU A 101 -22.55 -15.88 -11.80
C LEU A 101 -22.46 -15.10 -13.12
N VAL A 102 -21.84 -13.91 -13.11
CA VAL A 102 -21.63 -13.13 -14.33
C VAL A 102 -20.79 -13.90 -15.34
N ASN A 103 -19.67 -14.49 -14.91
CA ASN A 103 -18.82 -15.29 -15.78
C ASN A 103 -19.50 -16.58 -16.29
N ALA A 104 -20.43 -17.16 -15.54
CA ALA A 104 -21.24 -18.27 -16.02
C ALA A 104 -22.12 -17.83 -17.20
N LYS A 105 -22.83 -16.70 -17.06
CA LYS A 105 -23.67 -16.13 -18.13
C LYS A 105 -22.84 -15.71 -19.38
N ILE A 106 -21.62 -15.24 -19.17
CA ILE A 106 -20.68 -14.96 -20.28
C ILE A 106 -20.40 -16.26 -21.05
N ARG A 107 -20.08 -17.36 -20.35
CA ARG A 107 -19.81 -18.67 -20.99
C ARG A 107 -21.00 -19.31 -21.66
N GLU A 108 -22.24 -19.00 -21.21
CA GLU A 108 -23.46 -19.44 -21.86
C GLU A 108 -23.65 -18.83 -23.27
N ASN A 109 -22.90 -17.76 -23.56
CA ASN A 109 -22.95 -17.05 -24.84
C ASN A 109 -24.40 -16.66 -25.25
N ILE A 110 -25.13 -16.09 -24.30
CA ILE A 110 -26.53 -15.71 -24.47
C ILE A 110 -26.64 -14.63 -25.56
N PRO A 111 -27.46 -14.82 -26.62
CA PRO A 111 -27.62 -13.81 -27.65
C PRO A 111 -28.35 -12.57 -27.11
N LEU A 112 -28.02 -11.41 -27.68
CA LEU A 112 -28.76 -10.17 -27.46
C LEU A 112 -30.14 -10.27 -28.09
N THR A 113 -31.19 -10.04 -27.30
CA THR A 113 -32.52 -9.73 -27.80
C THR A 113 -32.78 -8.24 -27.61
N GLU A 114 -33.15 -7.55 -28.68
CA GLU A 114 -33.35 -6.11 -28.66
C GLU A 114 -34.75 -5.78 -29.15
N TYR A 115 -35.49 -5.01 -28.32
CA TYR A 115 -36.82 -4.49 -28.67
C TYR A 115 -36.69 -2.98 -28.85
N ARG A 116 -36.88 -2.51 -30.08
CA ARG A 116 -36.88 -1.09 -30.44
C ARG A 116 -38.28 -0.55 -30.52
N ASN A 117 -38.49 0.70 -30.09
CA ASN A 117 -39.78 1.38 -30.12
C ASN A 117 -40.90 0.55 -29.46
N LEU A 118 -40.56 -0.08 -28.34
CA LEU A 118 -41.57 -0.85 -27.59
C LEU A 118 -42.38 0.10 -26.71
N PRO A 119 -43.73 0.05 -26.75
CA PRO A 119 -44.55 0.80 -25.81
C PRO A 119 -44.16 0.50 -24.36
N ILE A 120 -44.00 1.55 -23.53
CA ILE A 120 -43.48 1.44 -22.17
C ILE A 120 -44.28 0.43 -21.31
N GLU A 121 -45.58 0.35 -21.51
CA GLU A 121 -46.40 -0.61 -20.75
C GLU A 121 -46.09 -2.06 -21.13
N LYS A 122 -45.85 -2.35 -22.42
CA LYS A 122 -45.39 -3.67 -22.86
C LYS A 122 -44.02 -4.03 -22.37
N ALA A 123 -43.15 -3.05 -22.28
CA ALA A 123 -41.80 -3.25 -21.71
C ALA A 123 -41.87 -3.61 -20.22
N LYS A 124 -42.76 -2.99 -19.46
CA LYS A 124 -43.03 -3.35 -18.05
C LYS A 124 -43.65 -4.75 -17.92
N GLU A 125 -44.57 -5.12 -18.81
CA GLU A 125 -45.13 -6.47 -18.84
C GLU A 125 -44.09 -7.56 -19.09
N LEU A 126 -43.02 -7.25 -19.85
CA LEU A 126 -41.85 -8.12 -20.03
C LEU A 126 -40.99 -8.23 -18.77
N GLY A 127 -41.28 -7.44 -17.73
CA GLY A 127 -40.45 -7.38 -16.52
C GLY A 127 -39.19 -6.56 -16.67
N ALA A 128 -39.12 -5.68 -17.69
CA ALA A 128 -37.94 -4.87 -17.92
C ALA A 128 -37.74 -3.83 -16.79
N ILE A 129 -36.52 -3.75 -16.27
CA ILE A 129 -36.14 -2.84 -15.20
C ILE A 129 -35.85 -1.46 -15.81
N ALA A 130 -36.49 -0.43 -15.26
CA ALA A 130 -36.22 0.96 -15.60
C ALA A 130 -35.20 1.54 -14.61
N LEU A 131 -34.25 2.36 -15.10
CA LEU A 131 -33.31 3.05 -14.25
C LEU A 131 -34.01 4.09 -13.37
N PHE A 132 -33.61 4.15 -12.11
CA PHE A 132 -34.20 5.08 -11.15
C PHE A 132 -33.93 6.53 -11.53
N GLY A 133 -34.98 7.34 -11.56
CA GLY A 133 -34.89 8.79 -11.81
C GLY A 133 -34.83 9.21 -13.28
N GLU A 134 -34.77 8.29 -14.23
CA GLU A 134 -34.91 8.62 -15.66
C GLU A 134 -36.35 8.81 -16.10
N LYS A 135 -36.54 9.78 -17.00
CA LYS A 135 -37.87 10.01 -17.65
C LYS A 135 -37.85 9.38 -19.02
N TYR A 136 -38.70 8.42 -19.21
CA TYR A 136 -38.89 7.72 -20.49
C TYR A 136 -40.04 8.31 -21.25
N GLY A 137 -39.96 8.26 -22.58
CA GLY A 137 -41.10 8.56 -23.48
C GLY A 137 -42.09 7.42 -23.52
N ASP A 138 -43.09 7.55 -24.42
CA ASP A 138 -44.12 6.52 -24.62
C ASP A 138 -43.56 5.22 -25.22
N GLU A 139 -42.44 5.32 -25.94
CA GLU A 139 -41.69 4.19 -26.53
C GLU A 139 -40.28 4.14 -25.98
N VAL A 140 -39.82 2.91 -25.70
CA VAL A 140 -38.49 2.65 -25.12
C VAL A 140 -37.75 1.57 -25.90
N ARG A 141 -36.43 1.57 -25.76
CA ARG A 141 -35.60 0.45 -26.19
C ARG A 141 -35.35 -0.45 -24.99
N VAL A 142 -35.57 -1.77 -25.15
CA VAL A 142 -35.27 -2.79 -24.15
C VAL A 142 -34.19 -3.70 -24.68
N VAL A 143 -33.21 -3.99 -23.81
CA VAL A 143 -32.09 -4.90 -24.04
C VAL A 143 -32.27 -6.11 -23.12
N GLN A 144 -32.16 -7.31 -23.67
CA GLN A 144 -32.29 -8.55 -22.92
C GLN A 144 -31.14 -9.52 -23.19
N PHE A 145 -30.59 -10.04 -22.11
CA PHE A 145 -29.65 -11.17 -22.08
C PHE A 145 -30.21 -12.21 -21.08
N GLY A 146 -30.96 -13.20 -21.59
CA GLY A 146 -31.61 -14.18 -20.72
C GLY A 146 -32.62 -13.52 -19.78
N ASN A 147 -32.36 -13.59 -18.48
CA ASN A 147 -33.22 -12.99 -17.44
C ASN A 147 -32.91 -11.51 -17.14
N SER A 148 -31.78 -10.99 -17.60
CA SER A 148 -31.47 -9.56 -17.51
C SER A 148 -32.24 -8.83 -18.60
N ILE A 149 -33.25 -8.03 -18.21
CA ILE A 149 -34.11 -7.27 -19.11
C ILE A 149 -34.18 -5.83 -18.61
N GLU A 150 -33.66 -4.88 -19.39
CA GLU A 150 -33.50 -3.50 -18.94
C GLU A 150 -33.85 -2.49 -20.02
N PHE A 151 -34.35 -1.32 -19.62
CA PHE A 151 -34.47 -0.16 -20.49
C PHE A 151 -33.08 0.40 -20.73
N CYS A 152 -32.59 0.35 -21.97
CA CYS A 152 -31.25 0.79 -22.26
C CYS A 152 -31.08 1.34 -23.67
N GLY A 153 -30.52 2.57 -23.75
CA GLY A 153 -30.19 3.24 -25.02
C GLY A 153 -28.75 3.02 -25.49
N GLY A 154 -27.92 2.34 -24.72
CA GLY A 154 -26.49 2.20 -24.97
C GLY A 154 -26.09 1.11 -25.97
N THR A 155 -24.77 0.95 -26.15
CA THR A 155 -24.20 -0.06 -27.04
C THR A 155 -23.92 -1.36 -26.31
N HIS A 156 -24.27 -2.49 -26.93
CA HIS A 156 -24.10 -3.81 -26.35
C HIS A 156 -23.42 -4.79 -27.30
N VAL A 157 -22.85 -5.85 -26.74
CA VAL A 157 -22.34 -6.98 -27.52
C VAL A 157 -23.51 -7.77 -28.14
N SER A 158 -23.26 -8.48 -29.24
CA SER A 158 -24.29 -9.29 -29.89
C SER A 158 -24.60 -10.62 -29.17
N ALA A 159 -23.70 -11.03 -28.27
CA ALA A 159 -23.90 -12.16 -27.35
C ALA A 159 -22.94 -12.02 -26.15
N THR A 160 -23.31 -12.57 -25.01
CA THR A 160 -22.53 -12.42 -23.75
C THR A 160 -21.13 -12.97 -23.84
N GLY A 161 -20.88 -14.00 -24.67
CA GLY A 161 -19.52 -14.55 -24.87
C GLY A 161 -18.51 -13.54 -25.43
N LYS A 162 -18.97 -12.47 -26.10
CA LYS A 162 -18.09 -11.39 -26.59
C LYS A 162 -17.61 -10.44 -25.49
N ILE A 163 -18.10 -10.56 -24.27
CA ILE A 163 -17.57 -9.85 -23.08
C ILE A 163 -16.20 -10.40 -22.70
N GLY A 164 -15.93 -11.68 -23.00
CA GLY A 164 -14.72 -12.39 -22.60
C GLY A 164 -14.83 -12.89 -21.15
N MET A 165 -14.17 -12.24 -20.23
CA MET A 165 -14.21 -12.53 -18.80
C MET A 165 -14.43 -11.23 -18.03
N VAL A 166 -15.10 -11.29 -16.89
CA VAL A 166 -15.17 -10.17 -15.93
C VAL A 166 -14.30 -10.43 -14.71
N ARG A 167 -13.70 -9.36 -14.19
CA ARG A 167 -13.03 -9.33 -12.89
C ARG A 167 -13.49 -8.11 -12.10
N ILE A 168 -13.98 -8.34 -10.88
CA ILE A 168 -14.27 -7.27 -9.93
C ILE A 168 -12.93 -6.81 -9.33
N ILE A 169 -12.64 -5.51 -9.42
CA ILE A 169 -11.40 -4.91 -8.95
C ILE A 169 -11.55 -4.31 -7.57
N SER A 170 -12.68 -3.64 -7.31
CA SER A 170 -12.92 -2.99 -6.03
C SER A 170 -14.40 -3.00 -5.65
N GLU A 171 -14.63 -2.92 -4.34
CA GLU A 171 -15.94 -2.66 -3.74
C GLU A 171 -15.76 -1.60 -2.64
N SER A 172 -16.58 -0.55 -2.66
CA SER A 172 -16.46 0.57 -1.72
C SER A 172 -17.80 1.22 -1.40
N SER A 173 -17.84 2.01 -0.32
CA SER A 173 -18.98 2.87 0.00
C SER A 173 -18.81 4.24 -0.69
N VAL A 174 -19.89 4.73 -1.30
CA VAL A 174 -19.92 6.05 -1.96
C VAL A 174 -20.73 7.05 -1.13
N ALA A 175 -21.85 6.58 -0.58
CA ALA A 175 -22.74 7.37 0.28
C ALA A 175 -23.46 6.44 1.26
N ALA A 176 -24.23 6.99 2.17
CA ALA A 176 -25.06 6.20 3.08
C ALA A 176 -26.06 5.34 2.26
N GLY A 177 -25.97 4.02 2.42
CA GLY A 177 -26.80 3.07 1.71
C GLY A 177 -26.48 2.90 0.22
N VAL A 178 -25.33 3.40 -0.27
CA VAL A 178 -24.88 3.24 -1.66
C VAL A 178 -23.50 2.61 -1.70
N ARG A 179 -23.40 1.50 -2.39
CA ARG A 179 -22.15 0.76 -2.65
C ARG A 179 -21.74 0.92 -4.09
N ARG A 180 -20.44 0.80 -4.35
CA ARG A 180 -19.81 0.87 -5.67
C ARG A 180 -19.01 -0.38 -5.94
N ILE A 181 -19.18 -0.94 -7.12
CA ILE A 181 -18.30 -1.95 -7.70
C ILE A 181 -17.61 -1.35 -8.92
N GLU A 182 -16.31 -1.60 -9.02
CA GLU A 182 -15.53 -1.37 -10.22
C GLU A 182 -15.05 -2.70 -10.78
N ALA A 183 -15.21 -2.89 -12.07
CA ALA A 183 -14.85 -4.13 -12.74
C ALA A 183 -14.26 -3.87 -14.13
N ILE A 184 -13.54 -4.86 -14.64
CA ILE A 184 -12.93 -4.86 -15.97
C ILE A 184 -13.38 -6.09 -16.74
N THR A 185 -13.34 -6.02 -18.09
CA THR A 185 -13.71 -7.15 -18.95
C THR A 185 -12.69 -7.43 -20.04
N GLY A 186 -12.76 -8.61 -20.63
CA GLY A 186 -12.01 -8.98 -21.83
C GLY A 186 -10.51 -8.77 -21.71
N ALA A 187 -9.93 -8.05 -22.67
CA ALA A 187 -8.48 -7.81 -22.74
C ALA A 187 -7.89 -7.19 -21.47
N LYS A 188 -8.65 -6.35 -20.74
CA LYS A 188 -8.17 -5.79 -19.46
C LYS A 188 -8.02 -6.83 -18.35
N VAL A 189 -8.80 -7.91 -18.41
CA VAL A 189 -8.60 -9.05 -17.49
C VAL A 189 -7.35 -9.82 -17.88
N GLU A 190 -7.06 -10.00 -19.17
CA GLU A 190 -5.83 -10.63 -19.66
C GLU A 190 -4.60 -9.84 -19.21
N GLU A 191 -4.57 -8.51 -19.41
CA GLU A 191 -3.49 -7.63 -18.91
C GLU A 191 -3.27 -7.75 -17.40
N LEU A 192 -4.35 -7.83 -16.62
CA LEU A 192 -4.27 -8.05 -15.17
C LEU A 192 -3.67 -9.42 -14.84
N MET A 193 -4.09 -10.47 -15.54
CA MET A 193 -3.59 -11.83 -15.33
C MET A 193 -2.08 -11.93 -15.65
N ASP A 194 -1.65 -11.32 -16.76
CA ASP A 194 -0.24 -11.25 -17.13
C ASP A 194 0.59 -10.53 -16.06
N THR A 195 0.12 -9.38 -15.58
CA THR A 195 0.78 -8.61 -14.50
C THR A 195 0.92 -9.44 -13.21
N VAL A 196 -0.14 -10.16 -12.83
CA VAL A 196 -0.12 -11.04 -11.65
C VAL A 196 0.84 -12.22 -11.86
N GLN A 197 0.83 -12.81 -13.04
CA GLN A 197 1.72 -13.92 -13.39
C GLN A 197 3.19 -13.50 -13.39
N ASP A 198 3.50 -12.34 -13.96
CA ASP A 198 4.86 -11.78 -13.98
C ASP A 198 5.34 -11.48 -12.56
N THR A 199 4.51 -10.84 -11.74
CA THR A 199 4.82 -10.60 -10.32
C THR A 199 5.10 -11.90 -9.58
N LEU A 200 4.32 -12.94 -9.83
CA LEU A 200 4.52 -14.25 -9.22
C LEU A 200 5.84 -14.91 -9.69
N ASN A 201 6.17 -14.78 -10.97
CA ASN A 201 7.41 -15.29 -11.53
C ASN A 201 8.62 -14.56 -10.94
N ASP A 202 8.56 -13.23 -10.82
CA ASP A 202 9.60 -12.42 -10.20
C ASP A 202 9.82 -12.82 -8.74
N LEU A 203 8.73 -12.98 -7.98
CA LEU A 203 8.81 -13.47 -6.60
C LEU A 203 9.43 -14.87 -6.53
N LYS A 204 9.05 -15.79 -7.41
CA LYS A 204 9.66 -17.13 -7.47
C LYS A 204 11.16 -17.07 -7.76
N ALA A 205 11.58 -16.18 -8.67
CA ALA A 205 12.99 -15.98 -9.00
C ALA A 205 13.82 -15.55 -7.79
N LEU A 206 13.28 -14.64 -6.94
CA LEU A 206 13.93 -14.22 -5.68
C LEU A 206 14.15 -15.40 -4.70
N PHE A 207 13.34 -16.44 -4.78
CA PHE A 207 13.41 -17.63 -3.94
C PHE A 207 13.91 -18.88 -4.69
N ASN A 208 14.85 -18.69 -5.63
CA ASN A 208 15.49 -19.77 -6.40
C ASN A 208 14.48 -20.69 -7.12
N ASN A 209 13.40 -20.13 -7.64
CA ASN A 209 12.31 -20.85 -8.30
C ASN A 209 11.69 -21.97 -7.44
N ALA A 210 11.56 -21.73 -6.13
CA ALA A 210 10.98 -22.69 -5.20
C ALA A 210 9.58 -23.16 -5.67
N PRO A 211 9.30 -24.47 -5.65
CA PRO A 211 8.00 -25.01 -6.07
C PRO A 211 6.83 -24.48 -5.24
N ASP A 212 7.06 -24.31 -3.94
CA ASP A 212 6.12 -23.71 -3.00
C ASP A 212 6.73 -22.43 -2.40
N LEU A 213 6.27 -21.30 -2.94
CA LEU A 213 6.74 -19.98 -2.52
C LEU A 213 6.38 -19.66 -1.07
N LYS A 214 5.22 -20.11 -0.58
CA LYS A 214 4.79 -19.87 0.80
C LYS A 214 5.70 -20.57 1.80
N VAL A 215 6.07 -21.80 1.50
CA VAL A 215 7.02 -22.59 2.33
C VAL A 215 8.39 -21.93 2.31
N ALA A 216 8.88 -21.52 1.13
CA ALA A 216 10.16 -20.84 1.00
C ALA A 216 10.21 -19.53 1.80
N ILE A 217 9.21 -18.66 1.66
CA ILE A 217 9.12 -17.38 2.41
C ILE A 217 9.10 -17.66 3.91
N ARG A 218 8.30 -18.61 4.39
CA ARG A 218 8.23 -18.96 5.81
C ARG A 218 9.60 -19.41 6.34
N LYS A 219 10.28 -20.27 5.60
CA LYS A 219 11.64 -20.71 5.95
C LYS A 219 12.60 -19.55 6.11
N TYR A 220 12.61 -18.58 5.18
CA TYR A 220 13.48 -17.39 5.29
C TYR A 220 13.11 -16.49 6.47
N ILE A 221 11.81 -16.38 6.80
CA ILE A 221 11.37 -15.63 8.00
C ILE A 221 11.91 -16.31 9.27
N ASP A 222 11.77 -17.62 9.36
CA ASP A 222 12.22 -18.40 10.54
C ASP A 222 13.75 -18.38 10.67
N GLU A 223 14.49 -18.54 9.55
CA GLU A 223 15.94 -18.40 9.52
C GLU A 223 16.39 -17.00 9.97
N ASN A 224 15.75 -15.95 9.50
CA ASN A 224 16.07 -14.57 9.90
C ASN A 224 15.83 -14.33 11.40
N ALA A 225 14.74 -14.88 11.94
CA ALA A 225 14.46 -14.84 13.37
C ALA A 225 15.53 -15.58 14.18
N GLY A 226 15.95 -16.76 13.71
CA GLY A 226 17.02 -17.53 14.32
C GLY A 226 18.37 -16.82 14.30
N LEU A 227 18.73 -16.22 13.16
CA LEU A 227 19.96 -15.45 13.02
C LEU A 227 19.99 -14.24 13.93
N LYS A 228 18.88 -13.51 14.05
CA LYS A 228 18.76 -12.37 14.97
C LYS A 228 19.04 -12.80 16.42
N LYS A 229 18.43 -13.92 16.84
CA LYS A 229 18.67 -14.45 18.19
C LYS A 229 20.12 -14.84 18.42
N GLN A 230 20.75 -15.52 17.44
CA GLN A 230 22.18 -15.87 17.53
C GLN A 230 23.07 -14.63 17.62
N VAL A 231 22.77 -13.58 16.86
CA VAL A 231 23.50 -12.31 16.93
C VAL A 231 23.34 -11.68 18.33
N GLU A 232 22.13 -11.67 18.89
CA GLU A 232 21.90 -11.16 20.24
C GLU A 232 22.67 -11.96 21.31
N GLU A 233 22.66 -13.29 21.23
CA GLU A 233 23.41 -14.16 22.14
C GLU A 233 24.92 -13.92 22.02
N PHE A 234 25.45 -13.86 20.80
CA PHE A 234 26.85 -13.54 20.53
C PHE A 234 27.26 -12.15 21.08
N MET A 235 26.38 -11.15 20.92
CA MET A 235 26.64 -9.82 21.44
C MET A 235 26.64 -9.79 22.99
N LYS A 236 25.79 -10.58 23.64
CA LYS A 236 25.80 -10.74 25.11
C LYS A 236 27.07 -11.42 25.60
N GLU A 237 27.50 -12.50 24.97
CA GLU A 237 28.76 -13.19 25.32
C GLU A 237 29.97 -12.26 25.15
N LYS A 238 30.03 -11.54 24.03
CA LYS A 238 31.08 -10.57 23.76
C LYS A 238 31.08 -9.41 24.78
N GLY A 239 29.86 -8.96 25.18
CA GLY A 239 29.67 -7.96 26.22
C GLY A 239 30.18 -8.43 27.59
N ALA A 240 29.88 -9.67 27.97
CA ALA A 240 30.37 -10.25 29.24
C ALA A 240 31.90 -10.40 29.29
N ALA A 241 32.48 -10.90 28.21
CA ALA A 241 33.95 -11.00 28.10
C ALA A 241 34.62 -9.62 28.15
N LEU A 242 34.03 -8.63 27.49
CA LEU A 242 34.52 -7.26 27.50
C LEU A 242 34.39 -6.64 28.89
N LYS A 243 33.31 -6.85 29.61
CA LYS A 243 33.10 -6.38 30.98
C LYS A 243 34.23 -6.89 31.91
N ALA A 244 34.54 -8.20 31.84
CA ALA A 244 35.63 -8.78 32.64
C ALA A 244 36.97 -8.06 32.39
N ARG A 245 37.30 -7.85 31.12
CA ARG A 245 38.53 -7.07 30.74
C ARG A 245 38.50 -5.63 31.23
N LEU A 246 37.34 -4.98 31.23
CA LEU A 246 37.19 -3.61 31.72
C LEU A 246 37.42 -3.53 33.24
N VAL A 247 36.98 -4.53 34.00
CA VAL A 247 37.22 -4.63 35.44
C VAL A 247 38.70 -4.86 35.76
N GLU A 248 39.36 -5.76 35.02
CA GLU A 248 40.78 -6.06 35.15
C GLU A 248 41.67 -4.84 34.85
N ASN A 249 41.30 -4.06 33.85
CA ASN A 249 42.05 -2.88 33.42
C ASN A 249 41.67 -1.59 34.14
N ALA A 250 40.73 -1.65 35.11
CA ALA A 250 40.34 -0.50 35.89
C ALA A 250 41.51 0.00 36.74
N LYS A 251 41.71 1.31 36.74
CA LYS A 251 42.75 1.95 37.55
C LYS A 251 42.16 2.56 38.82
N GLU A 252 42.89 2.48 39.91
CA GLU A 252 42.51 3.19 41.13
C GLU A 252 43.20 4.53 41.16
N ILE A 253 42.43 5.61 41.19
CA ILE A 253 42.93 7.00 41.25
C ILE A 253 42.24 7.67 42.43
N ASN A 254 43.02 8.17 43.38
CA ASN A 254 42.53 8.85 44.58
C ASN A 254 41.43 8.05 45.34
N GLY A 255 41.56 6.70 45.37
CA GLY A 255 40.55 5.82 46.03
C GLY A 255 39.27 5.57 45.19
N VAL A 256 39.22 6.05 43.94
CA VAL A 256 38.14 5.83 43.00
C VAL A 256 38.57 4.82 41.94
N LYS A 257 37.78 3.80 41.72
CA LYS A 257 37.99 2.81 40.64
C LYS A 257 37.49 3.38 39.33
N VAL A 258 38.41 3.74 38.44
CA VAL A 258 38.15 4.37 37.16
C VAL A 258 38.22 3.33 36.04
N VAL A 259 37.09 3.12 35.37
CA VAL A 259 36.99 2.29 34.15
C VAL A 259 36.96 3.22 32.95
N LYS A 260 38.04 3.23 32.17
CA LYS A 260 38.20 4.02 30.96
C LYS A 260 38.42 3.10 29.75
N ALA A 261 37.57 3.22 28.73
CA ALA A 261 37.70 2.42 27.50
C ALA A 261 37.11 3.09 26.27
N ILE A 262 37.57 2.65 25.09
CA ILE A 262 36.88 2.87 23.82
C ILE A 262 36.67 1.51 23.18
N ILE A 263 35.41 1.25 22.80
CA ILE A 263 34.99 -0.07 22.36
C ILE A 263 34.06 0.03 21.14
N PRO A 264 34.15 -0.89 20.16
CA PRO A 264 33.28 -0.92 18.97
C PRO A 264 31.99 -1.67 19.30
N MET A 265 31.13 -1.08 20.11
CA MET A 265 29.86 -1.65 20.53
C MET A 265 28.74 -0.64 20.42
N SER A 266 27.49 -1.14 20.26
CA SER A 266 26.30 -0.28 20.27
C SER A 266 26.08 0.38 21.63
N ALA A 267 25.38 1.51 21.63
CA ALA A 267 25.07 2.26 22.83
C ALA A 267 24.34 1.42 23.89
N ASP A 268 23.45 0.51 23.48
CA ASP A 268 22.68 -0.35 24.38
C ASP A 268 23.58 -1.35 25.09
N VAL A 269 24.51 -1.99 24.38
CA VAL A 269 25.48 -2.90 24.99
C VAL A 269 26.39 -2.16 25.99
N VAL A 270 26.85 -0.96 25.63
CA VAL A 270 27.69 -0.12 26.53
C VAL A 270 26.89 0.27 27.78
N LYS A 271 25.65 0.64 27.64
CA LYS A 271 24.75 0.96 28.75
C LYS A 271 24.60 -0.23 29.70
N ASP A 272 24.31 -1.42 29.15
CA ASP A 272 24.17 -2.64 29.94
C ASP A 272 25.45 -2.99 30.70
N ILE A 273 26.60 -2.87 30.05
CA ILE A 273 27.91 -3.05 30.71
C ILE A 273 28.09 -2.04 31.85
N ALA A 274 27.79 -0.76 31.63
CA ALA A 274 27.95 0.28 32.65
C ALA A 274 27.05 0.01 33.87
N PHE A 275 25.82 -0.41 33.67
CA PHE A 275 24.90 -0.78 34.78
C PHE A 275 25.33 -2.06 35.50
N GLN A 276 25.86 -3.06 34.80
CA GLN A 276 26.41 -4.26 35.40
C GLN A 276 27.67 -3.95 36.24
N LEU A 277 28.53 -3.08 35.74
CA LEU A 277 29.71 -2.61 36.50
C LEU A 277 29.30 -1.89 37.81
N LYS A 278 28.28 -1.02 37.74
CA LYS A 278 27.72 -0.37 38.94
C LYS A 278 27.12 -1.37 39.93
N GLY A 279 26.49 -2.46 39.44
CA GLY A 279 25.95 -3.52 40.27
C GLY A 279 27.04 -4.33 41.01
N GLU A 280 28.17 -4.57 40.36
CA GLU A 280 29.29 -5.31 40.90
C GLU A 280 30.20 -4.44 41.83
N ILE A 281 30.31 -3.16 41.52
CA ILE A 281 31.14 -2.18 42.23
C ILE A 281 30.23 -1.00 42.65
N PRO A 282 29.48 -1.12 43.74
CA PRO A 282 28.45 -0.16 44.10
C PRO A 282 28.97 1.18 44.63
N ALA A 283 30.24 1.25 45.07
CA ALA A 283 30.86 2.44 45.62
C ALA A 283 32.19 2.75 44.98
N ASN A 284 32.60 4.04 44.99
CA ASN A 284 33.85 4.55 44.45
C ASN A 284 34.11 4.12 43.00
N LEU A 285 33.04 4.04 42.20
CA LEU A 285 33.11 3.67 40.78
C LEU A 285 32.89 4.86 39.87
N PHE A 286 33.80 5.08 38.94
CA PHE A 286 33.70 6.03 37.84
C PHE A 286 33.94 5.32 36.50
N VAL A 287 32.95 5.28 35.63
CA VAL A 287 33.03 4.62 34.32
C VAL A 287 32.91 5.68 33.22
N VAL A 288 33.87 5.69 32.32
CA VAL A 288 33.77 6.45 31.05
C VAL A 288 34.08 5.53 29.89
N ILE A 289 33.10 5.34 29.02
CA ILE A 289 33.23 4.48 27.84
C ILE A 289 32.85 5.28 26.60
N GLY A 290 33.81 5.39 25.68
CA GLY A 290 33.57 5.80 24.31
C GLY A 290 33.18 4.59 23.47
N SER A 291 32.20 4.74 22.59
CA SER A 291 31.89 3.69 21.62
C SER A 291 31.65 4.26 20.23
N VAL A 292 31.89 3.45 19.21
CA VAL A 292 31.58 3.79 17.81
C VAL A 292 30.75 2.66 17.22
N ASP A 293 29.58 2.99 16.78
CA ASP A 293 28.69 2.09 16.05
C ASP A 293 28.24 2.76 14.76
N ASN A 294 28.40 2.06 13.61
CA ASN A 294 28.08 2.61 12.29
C ASN A 294 28.63 4.04 12.06
N ASN A 295 29.90 4.26 12.43
CA ASN A 295 30.61 5.53 12.34
C ASN A 295 30.01 6.67 13.20
N LYS A 296 29.16 6.35 14.18
CA LYS A 296 28.57 7.30 15.11
C LYS A 296 29.24 7.16 16.47
N PRO A 297 29.97 8.17 16.93
CA PRO A 297 30.58 8.14 18.25
C PRO A 297 29.54 8.37 19.35
N MET A 298 29.69 7.61 20.41
CA MET A 298 28.91 7.74 21.63
C MET A 298 29.83 7.82 22.84
N LEU A 299 29.50 8.66 23.79
CA LEU A 299 30.18 8.80 25.07
C LEU A 299 29.21 8.41 26.18
N THR A 300 29.59 7.49 27.04
CA THR A 300 28.80 7.03 28.18
C THR A 300 29.58 7.24 29.47
N VAL A 301 28.94 7.87 30.45
CA VAL A 301 29.51 8.07 31.79
C VAL A 301 28.54 7.51 32.82
N MET A 302 29.09 6.67 33.73
CA MET A 302 28.35 6.13 34.88
C MET A 302 29.16 6.43 36.15
N ILE A 303 28.51 6.88 37.19
CA ILE A 303 29.11 7.30 38.48
C ILE A 303 28.34 6.63 39.61
N SER A 304 29.05 6.10 40.62
CA SER A 304 28.43 5.55 41.81
C SER A 304 27.78 6.65 42.67
N GLU A 305 26.82 6.27 43.50
CA GLU A 305 26.00 7.24 44.24
C GLU A 305 26.76 8.03 45.32
N ASP A 306 27.77 7.45 45.91
CA ASP A 306 28.69 8.12 46.84
C ASP A 306 29.47 9.26 46.17
N LEU A 307 29.98 9.02 44.96
CA LEU A 307 30.68 10.06 44.17
C LEU A 307 29.71 11.15 43.68
N VAL A 308 28.44 10.77 43.39
CA VAL A 308 27.41 11.78 43.08
C VAL A 308 27.12 12.66 44.31
N LYS A 309 27.02 12.07 45.51
CA LYS A 309 26.87 12.82 46.74
C LYS A 309 28.09 13.70 47.05
N ALA A 310 29.29 13.28 46.63
CA ALA A 310 30.53 14.08 46.71
C ALA A 310 30.60 15.21 45.66
N GLY A 311 29.58 15.40 44.84
CA GLY A 311 29.49 16.52 43.91
C GLY A 311 29.73 16.18 42.44
N GLN A 312 30.06 14.93 42.10
CA GLN A 312 30.23 14.49 40.73
C GLN A 312 28.88 14.45 39.96
N ASN A 313 28.91 14.77 38.69
CA ASN A 313 27.68 14.81 37.88
C ASN A 313 27.97 14.38 36.42
N ALA A 314 27.57 13.17 36.07
CA ALA A 314 27.73 12.59 34.72
C ALA A 314 27.13 13.48 33.61
N GLY A 315 25.95 14.06 33.85
CA GLY A 315 25.29 14.92 32.86
C GLY A 315 26.07 16.19 32.52
N LYS A 316 26.76 16.80 33.52
CA LYS A 316 27.62 17.95 33.28
C LYS A 316 28.88 17.55 32.53
N LEU A 317 29.53 16.47 32.93
CA LEU A 317 30.78 15.97 32.35
C LEU A 317 30.59 15.60 30.89
N VAL A 318 29.54 14.83 30.60
CA VAL A 318 29.20 14.39 29.23
C VAL A 318 28.89 15.58 28.32
N ARG A 319 28.16 16.60 28.82
CA ARG A 319 27.79 17.77 28.01
C ARG A 319 29.01 18.57 27.55
N GLU A 320 30.01 18.74 28.39
CA GLU A 320 31.25 19.45 28.05
C GLU A 320 32.11 18.62 27.09
N ALA A 321 32.32 17.35 27.40
CA ALA A 321 33.13 16.44 26.60
C ALA A 321 32.52 16.16 25.20
N ALA A 322 31.21 16.16 25.08
CA ALA A 322 30.49 15.92 23.81
C ALA A 322 30.82 16.94 22.70
N LYS A 323 31.28 18.13 23.07
CA LYS A 323 31.74 19.16 22.11
C LYS A 323 32.87 18.65 21.22
N LEU A 324 33.77 17.79 21.76
CA LEU A 324 34.90 17.23 21.03
C LEU A 324 34.50 16.20 19.97
N ILE A 325 33.36 15.55 20.14
CA ILE A 325 32.78 14.64 19.15
C ILE A 325 31.77 15.34 18.24
N GLN A 326 31.69 16.66 18.25
CA GLN A 326 30.70 17.47 17.53
C GLN A 326 29.27 16.98 17.83
N GLY A 327 28.98 16.77 19.09
CA GLY A 327 27.78 16.16 19.57
C GLY A 327 27.12 16.88 20.73
N GLY A 328 26.13 16.25 21.27
CA GLY A 328 25.41 16.72 22.43
C GLY A 328 24.82 15.55 23.21
N GLY A 329 24.53 15.79 24.47
CA GLY A 329 23.94 14.77 25.33
C GLY A 329 23.64 15.31 26.72
N GLY A 330 23.34 14.41 27.61
CA GLY A 330 22.98 14.67 28.98
C GLY A 330 22.45 13.43 29.69
N GLY A 331 21.94 13.62 30.86
CA GLY A 331 21.37 12.53 31.65
C GLY A 331 21.24 12.91 33.11
N GLN A 332 21.12 11.90 33.95
CA GLN A 332 21.06 12.02 35.39
C GLN A 332 22.45 12.21 35.98
N PRO A 333 22.60 12.69 37.24
CA PRO A 333 23.90 12.83 37.88
C PRO A 333 24.75 11.55 37.94
N HIS A 334 24.10 10.39 38.03
CA HIS A 334 24.78 9.08 38.11
C HIS A 334 24.98 8.41 36.74
N PHE A 335 24.26 8.82 35.68
CA PHE A 335 24.36 8.22 34.35
C PHE A 335 24.01 9.23 33.27
N ALA A 336 24.88 9.37 32.28
CA ALA A 336 24.63 10.24 31.13
C ALA A 336 25.29 9.69 29.87
N THR A 337 24.71 10.05 28.71
CA THR A 337 25.24 9.71 27.41
C THR A 337 25.24 10.90 26.47
N ALA A 338 26.15 10.89 25.50
CA ALA A 338 26.16 11.83 24.38
C ALA A 338 26.45 11.13 23.07
N GLY A 339 25.79 11.56 22.01
CA GLY A 339 26.08 11.16 20.64
C GLY A 339 26.76 12.29 19.86
N GLY A 340 27.57 11.95 18.87
CA GLY A 340 28.30 12.93 18.05
C GLY A 340 28.38 12.52 16.58
N LYS A 341 29.10 13.39 15.81
CA LYS A 341 29.32 13.17 14.37
C LYS A 341 30.79 12.95 14.04
N ASN A 342 31.72 13.24 14.99
CA ASN A 342 33.14 13.14 14.80
C ASN A 342 33.72 12.00 15.64
N PRO A 343 33.95 10.78 15.08
CA PRO A 343 34.56 9.68 15.81
C PRO A 343 36.03 9.91 16.22
N ASP A 344 36.76 10.71 15.45
CA ASP A 344 38.18 10.99 15.75
C ASP A 344 38.37 11.76 17.06
N GLY A 345 37.36 12.54 17.46
CA GLY A 345 37.35 13.28 18.71
C GLY A 345 37.07 12.44 19.96
N LEU A 346 36.74 11.15 19.80
CA LEU A 346 36.22 10.32 20.89
C LEU A 346 37.27 10.06 21.99
N ASN A 347 38.54 9.83 21.62
CA ASN A 347 39.63 9.70 22.56
C ASN A 347 39.75 10.94 23.43
N ALA A 348 39.83 12.12 22.79
CA ALA A 348 39.92 13.39 23.50
C ALA A 348 38.69 13.65 24.39
N ALA A 349 37.48 13.22 23.96
CA ALA A 349 36.28 13.36 24.76
C ALA A 349 36.30 12.49 26.02
N VAL A 350 36.79 11.25 25.91
CA VAL A 350 36.95 10.33 27.05
C VAL A 350 37.97 10.90 28.05
N ASP A 351 39.13 11.43 27.54
CA ASP A 351 40.15 12.05 28.37
C ASP A 351 39.63 13.31 29.08
N LYS A 352 38.83 14.12 28.36
CA LYS A 352 38.23 15.33 28.92
C LYS A 352 37.26 15.05 30.07
N VAL A 353 36.54 13.93 30.03
CA VAL A 353 35.67 13.51 31.14
C VAL A 353 36.49 13.27 32.41
N ILE A 354 37.63 12.58 32.28
CA ILE A 354 38.52 12.29 33.45
C ILE A 354 39.11 13.59 33.99
N GLU A 355 39.62 14.48 33.11
CA GLU A 355 40.15 15.80 33.50
C GLU A 355 39.10 16.62 34.27
N LEU A 356 37.88 16.73 33.74
CA LEU A 356 36.79 17.49 34.35
C LEU A 356 36.32 16.89 35.68
N ALA A 357 36.43 15.58 35.87
CA ALA A 357 36.13 14.91 37.12
C ALA A 357 37.23 15.08 38.19
N ALA A 358 38.36 15.68 37.84
CA ALA A 358 39.53 15.85 38.69
C ALA A 358 40.06 14.52 39.30
N LEU A 359 40.02 13.45 38.50
CA LEU A 359 40.45 12.09 38.81
C LEU A 359 41.82 11.83 38.23
#